data_80312dd8267d9f7a837c44b34aa73934
#
_entry.id   80312dd8267d9f7a837c44b34aa73934
#
_cell.length_a   1.000
_cell.length_b   1.000
_cell.length_c   1.000
_cell.angle_alpha   90.00
_cell.angle_beta   90.00
_cell.angle_gamma   90.00
#
_symmetry.space_group_name_H-M   'P 1'
#
loop_
_entity.id
_entity.type
_entity.pdbx_description
1 polymer ?
#
loop_
_entity_poly.entity_id
_entity_poly.type
_entity_poly.pdbx_seq_one_letter_code
_entity_poly.pdbx_strand_id
1 'polypeptide(L)'
;MKLAPLFSIGAIAALSLMGCSNSSDTGSDASATSSQETTTLRFSHFWPATSSINQEVFEPWAKKIAEESNGRLKVELYPSATLSKADVTYEAAAKGTIDIGSQAHGYTSGRFPLTQIAELPGLSSSSTQTGCMLQTLYEDGTIAGEYQDSHILFMYATGPGALHSTNKLIRTPEDMKGMRIRRPSAVAGDIIESMGASPVGLPANDMYTSLQRGVVDGLSFPWEAVTTFKIDELTKYHTNIPFYSSALMVTMNQDSYDRLPDDLKKVIDDNSGMALAKKVGEVFDKHDDIALQAAIDKGDEVIEIPDPLNDPDWKGPLEKGTQKYLSDVKALGLDADGVYEKAKAASIACKV
;
A
#
# COMPACT_ATOMS: atom_id res chain seq x y z
N MET A 1 -42.35 39.39 33.30
CA MET A 1 -42.77 40.61 32.61
C MET A 1 -42.80 40.29 31.16
N LYS A 2 -43.94 39.94 30.53
CA LYS A 2 -44.87 40.83 29.77
C LYS A 2 -44.09 41.60 28.69
N LEU A 3 -44.24 41.53 27.36
CA LEU A 3 -45.45 41.46 26.52
C LEU A 3 -45.02 41.13 25.07
N ALA A 4 -45.82 40.40 24.34
CA ALA A 4 -46.04 40.47 22.90
C ALA A 4 -47.16 41.53 22.66
N PRO A 5 -47.73 41.81 21.48
CA PRO A 5 -47.61 41.30 20.07
C PRO A 5 -47.77 42.44 19.01
N LEU A 6 -47.92 42.12 17.70
CA LEU A 6 -48.98 42.56 16.75
C LEU A 6 -48.49 42.53 15.29
N PHE A 7 -49.01 41.61 14.50
CA PHE A 7 -49.95 41.72 13.36
C PHE A 7 -49.72 42.86 12.34
N SER A 8 -49.52 42.50 11.08
CA SER A 8 -50.32 43.10 9.99
C SER A 8 -50.33 42.21 8.75
N ILE A 9 -51.55 41.95 8.33
CA ILE A 9 -52.04 41.24 7.13
C ILE A 9 -52.08 42.24 5.97
N GLY A 10 -51.75 41.82 4.76
CA GLY A 10 -51.97 42.57 3.53
C GLY A 10 -52.07 41.61 2.34
N ALA A 11 -53.29 41.43 1.87
CA ALA A 11 -53.69 40.52 0.78
C ALA A 11 -53.91 41.26 -0.55
N ILE A 12 -53.94 40.46 -1.62
CA ILE A 12 -54.67 40.64 -2.87
C ILE A 12 -53.99 41.46 -4.01
N ALA A 13 -53.68 40.86 -5.15
CA ALA A 13 -54.57 40.79 -6.32
C ALA A 13 -53.96 40.00 -7.49
N ALA A 14 -54.76 39.11 -8.02
CA ALA A 14 -54.58 38.40 -9.30
C ALA A 14 -54.96 39.30 -10.47
N LEU A 15 -54.20 39.14 -11.56
CA LEU A 15 -54.74 39.47 -12.90
C LEU A 15 -54.16 38.52 -13.95
N SER A 16 -55.01 37.72 -14.50
CA SER A 16 -54.84 36.87 -15.67
C SER A 16 -54.96 37.71 -16.96
N LEU A 17 -54.11 37.48 -17.94
CA LEU A 17 -54.36 37.79 -19.32
C LEU A 17 -53.79 36.72 -20.21
N MET A 18 -54.68 36.01 -20.92
CA MET A 18 -54.47 35.11 -22.05
C MET A 18 -54.01 35.92 -23.26
N GLY A 19 -53.03 35.39 -23.97
CA GLY A 19 -52.67 35.86 -25.31
C GLY A 19 -52.11 34.70 -26.12
N CYS A 20 -52.95 34.05 -26.89
CA CYS A 20 -52.55 33.16 -27.98
C CYS A 20 -52.06 33.98 -29.16
N SER A 21 -50.90 33.67 -29.70
CA SER A 21 -50.66 33.80 -31.14
C SER A 21 -49.63 32.81 -31.65
N ASN A 22 -49.95 32.27 -32.78
CA ASN A 22 -49.40 31.13 -33.49
C ASN A 22 -48.19 31.55 -34.34
N SER A 23 -47.38 30.59 -34.63
CA SER A 23 -46.57 30.38 -35.86
C SER A 23 -45.04 30.52 -35.75
N SER A 24 -44.53 29.47 -36.17
CA SER A 24 -43.42 29.12 -37.11
C SER A 24 -42.17 28.53 -36.45
N ASP A 25 -42.10 27.29 -36.80
CA ASP A 25 -40.97 26.39 -36.98
C ASP A 25 -39.62 27.14 -37.20
N THR A 26 -38.68 26.90 -36.30
CA THR A 26 -37.27 26.80 -36.61
C THR A 26 -36.66 25.84 -35.61
N GLY A 27 -36.29 24.68 -36.11
CA GLY A 27 -35.61 23.65 -35.36
C GLY A 27 -34.31 24.21 -34.76
N SER A 28 -34.32 24.37 -33.47
CA SER A 28 -33.08 24.45 -32.68
C SER A 28 -32.85 23.04 -32.12
N ASP A 29 -31.99 22.30 -32.78
CA ASP A 29 -31.30 21.17 -32.16
C ASP A 29 -30.64 21.67 -30.87
N ALA A 30 -31.39 21.64 -29.80
CA ALA A 30 -30.84 21.65 -28.49
C ALA A 30 -30.16 20.28 -28.35
N SER A 31 -28.87 20.22 -28.73
CA SER A 31 -27.98 19.17 -28.26
C SER A 31 -28.07 19.16 -26.74
N ALA A 32 -28.93 18.26 -26.25
CA ALA A 32 -28.91 17.91 -24.84
C ALA A 32 -27.50 17.35 -24.58
N THR A 33 -26.58 18.22 -24.13
CA THR A 33 -25.37 17.80 -23.51
C THR A 33 -25.83 17.07 -22.24
N SER A 34 -26.05 15.76 -22.36
CA SER A 34 -26.22 14.92 -21.17
C SER A 34 -25.01 15.16 -20.33
N SER A 35 -25.16 15.85 -19.21
CA SER A 35 -24.13 15.89 -18.19
C SER A 35 -23.90 14.44 -17.80
N GLN A 36 -22.85 13.84 -18.35
CA GLN A 36 -22.46 12.48 -18.02
C GLN A 36 -22.13 12.48 -16.53
N GLU A 37 -22.88 11.71 -15.75
CA GLU A 37 -22.72 11.64 -14.31
C GLU A 37 -21.32 11.11 -13.98
N THR A 38 -20.56 11.88 -13.20
CA THR A 38 -19.21 11.50 -12.79
C THR A 38 -19.27 10.66 -11.51
N THR A 39 -18.76 9.45 -11.56
CA THR A 39 -18.57 8.60 -10.40
C THR A 39 -17.24 8.93 -9.72
N THR A 40 -17.29 9.35 -8.46
CA THR A 40 -16.09 9.61 -7.66
C THR A 40 -15.73 8.39 -6.83
N LEU A 41 -14.49 7.93 -6.94
CA LEU A 41 -13.91 6.83 -6.18
C LEU A 41 -12.91 7.39 -5.16
N ARG A 42 -13.12 7.14 -3.88
CA ARG A 42 -12.26 7.61 -2.80
C ARG A 42 -11.15 6.58 -2.57
N PHE A 43 -9.90 6.99 -2.80
CA PHE A 43 -8.72 6.15 -2.64
C PHE A 43 -7.90 6.54 -1.41
N SER A 44 -7.95 5.72 -0.36
CA SER A 44 -7.17 5.90 0.87
C SER A 44 -5.88 5.11 0.84
N HIS A 45 -4.77 5.76 1.22
CA HIS A 45 -3.48 5.09 1.39
C HIS A 45 -2.65 5.76 2.49
N PHE A 46 -1.70 5.02 3.06
CA PHE A 46 -0.88 5.49 4.17
C PHE A 46 0.37 6.29 3.75
N TRP A 47 0.76 6.22 2.50
CA TRP A 47 1.91 6.95 1.97
C TRP A 47 1.68 8.47 2.06
N PRO A 48 2.69 9.27 2.45
CA PRO A 48 2.62 10.73 2.39
C PRO A 48 2.33 11.25 0.98
N ALA A 49 1.69 12.41 0.87
CA ALA A 49 1.44 13.05 -0.43
C ALA A 49 2.74 13.35 -1.21
N THR A 50 3.84 13.52 -0.50
CA THR A 50 5.17 13.80 -1.08
C THR A 50 5.95 12.53 -1.42
N SER A 51 5.43 11.34 -1.14
CA SER A 51 6.13 10.08 -1.44
C SER A 51 6.23 9.83 -2.95
N SER A 52 7.28 9.12 -3.34
CA SER A 52 7.54 8.72 -4.72
C SER A 52 6.35 7.97 -5.34
N ILE A 53 5.78 6.99 -4.62
CA ILE A 53 4.63 6.22 -5.09
C ILE A 53 3.38 7.09 -5.30
N ASN A 54 3.13 8.07 -4.43
CA ASN A 54 1.98 8.96 -4.63
C ASN A 54 2.18 9.82 -5.88
N GLN A 55 3.34 10.46 -6.04
CA GLN A 55 3.61 11.43 -7.10
C GLN A 55 3.89 10.78 -8.45
N GLU A 56 4.59 9.62 -8.48
CA GLU A 56 5.02 8.98 -9.72
C GLU A 56 4.09 7.84 -10.17
N VAL A 57 3.17 7.37 -9.28
CA VAL A 57 2.25 6.27 -9.61
C VAL A 57 0.79 6.64 -9.36
N PHE A 58 0.37 6.94 -8.12
CA PHE A 58 -1.05 7.08 -7.80
C PHE A 58 -1.69 8.32 -8.43
N GLU A 59 -1.04 9.49 -8.38
CA GLU A 59 -1.55 10.69 -9.05
C GLU A 59 -1.61 10.54 -10.58
N PRO A 60 -0.56 10.05 -11.28
CA PRO A 60 -0.64 9.76 -12.71
C PRO A 60 -1.70 8.71 -13.05
N TRP A 61 -1.86 7.66 -12.23
CA TRP A 61 -2.89 6.65 -12.42
C TRP A 61 -4.30 7.24 -12.31
N ALA A 62 -4.57 8.02 -11.26
CA ALA A 62 -5.86 8.69 -11.08
C ALA A 62 -6.21 9.62 -12.25
N LYS A 63 -5.21 10.36 -12.75
CA LYS A 63 -5.36 11.22 -13.93
C LYS A 63 -5.67 10.40 -15.17
N LYS A 64 -4.96 9.29 -15.40
CA LYS A 64 -5.18 8.41 -16.55
C LYS A 64 -6.58 7.80 -16.54
N ILE A 65 -7.06 7.33 -15.38
CA ILE A 65 -8.45 6.85 -15.21
C ILE A 65 -9.46 7.93 -15.62
N ALA A 66 -9.26 9.17 -15.20
CA ALA A 66 -10.15 10.28 -15.56
C ALA A 66 -10.12 10.56 -17.08
N GLU A 67 -8.94 10.57 -17.69
CA GLU A 67 -8.76 10.80 -19.13
C GLU A 67 -9.42 9.69 -19.97
N GLU A 68 -9.13 8.42 -19.68
CA GLU A 68 -9.64 7.27 -20.45
C GLU A 68 -11.14 7.04 -20.23
N SER A 69 -11.70 7.46 -19.09
CA SER A 69 -13.15 7.44 -18.85
C SER A 69 -13.89 8.65 -19.42
N ASN A 70 -13.21 9.57 -20.11
CA ASN A 70 -13.78 10.85 -20.57
C ASN A 70 -14.41 11.66 -19.41
N GLY A 71 -13.78 11.65 -18.24
CA GLY A 71 -14.24 12.34 -17.03
C GLY A 71 -15.39 11.69 -16.28
N ARG A 72 -15.83 10.50 -16.70
CA ARG A 72 -16.91 9.75 -16.02
C ARG A 72 -16.45 9.06 -14.73
N LEU A 73 -15.12 8.80 -14.57
CA LEU A 73 -14.50 8.38 -13.32
C LEU A 73 -13.58 9.46 -12.81
N LYS A 74 -13.64 9.72 -11.52
CA LYS A 74 -12.72 10.58 -10.79
C LYS A 74 -12.19 9.81 -9.59
N VAL A 75 -10.88 9.60 -9.50
CA VAL A 75 -10.26 9.04 -8.30
C VAL A 75 -9.77 10.18 -7.42
N GLU A 76 -10.29 10.26 -6.20
CA GLU A 76 -9.84 11.23 -5.19
C GLU A 76 -8.88 10.55 -4.21
N LEU A 77 -7.62 11.02 -4.18
CA LEU A 77 -6.57 10.47 -3.33
C LEU A 77 -6.63 11.06 -1.92
N TYR A 78 -6.55 10.19 -0.93
CA TYR A 78 -6.50 10.51 0.50
C TYR A 78 -5.20 9.94 1.10
N PRO A 79 -4.07 10.66 0.95
CA PRO A 79 -2.76 10.23 1.43
C PRO A 79 -2.65 10.31 2.96
N SER A 80 -1.53 9.79 3.49
CA SER A 80 -1.16 9.85 4.91
C SER A 80 -2.19 9.25 5.86
N ALA A 81 -2.96 8.25 5.41
CA ALA A 81 -4.03 7.62 6.19
C ALA A 81 -5.13 8.60 6.69
N THR A 82 -5.39 9.68 5.93
CA THR A 82 -6.34 10.73 6.32
C THR A 82 -7.80 10.30 6.26
N LEU A 83 -8.14 9.31 5.44
CA LEU A 83 -9.51 8.79 5.34
C LEU A 83 -9.70 7.47 6.09
N SER A 84 -8.69 6.60 6.08
CA SER A 84 -8.67 5.31 6.78
C SER A 84 -7.30 5.08 7.39
N LYS A 85 -7.24 4.58 8.64
CA LYS A 85 -5.97 4.22 9.26
C LYS A 85 -5.28 3.08 8.50
N ALA A 86 -3.94 3.09 8.52
CA ALA A 86 -3.12 2.16 7.75
C ALA A 86 -3.40 0.68 8.03
N ASP A 87 -3.75 0.33 9.26
CA ASP A 87 -4.01 -1.05 9.72
C ASP A 87 -5.44 -1.56 9.46
N VAL A 88 -6.36 -0.68 9.03
CA VAL A 88 -7.76 -1.03 8.75
C VAL A 88 -8.22 -0.66 7.34
N THR A 89 -7.31 -0.20 6.47
CA THR A 89 -7.65 0.27 5.12
C THR A 89 -8.24 -0.84 4.25
N TYR A 90 -7.70 -2.07 4.32
CA TYR A 90 -8.27 -3.22 3.62
C TYR A 90 -9.73 -3.48 4.03
N GLU A 91 -9.97 -3.57 5.33
CA GLU A 91 -11.31 -3.78 5.87
C GLU A 91 -12.28 -2.64 5.50
N ALA A 92 -11.78 -1.40 5.45
CA ALA A 92 -12.58 -0.25 5.03
C ALA A 92 -12.99 -0.35 3.56
N ALA A 93 -12.11 -0.82 2.69
CA ALA A 93 -12.43 -1.09 1.28
C ALA A 93 -13.37 -2.29 1.15
N ALA A 94 -13.08 -3.43 1.79
CA ALA A 94 -13.93 -4.62 1.73
C ALA A 94 -15.38 -4.32 2.21
N LYS A 95 -15.54 -3.46 3.20
CA LYS A 95 -16.87 -3.06 3.73
C LYS A 95 -17.52 -1.84 3.03
N GLY A 96 -16.89 -1.28 2.02
CA GLY A 96 -17.41 -0.14 1.25
C GLY A 96 -17.40 1.21 2.00
N THR A 97 -16.64 1.32 3.10
CA THR A 97 -16.44 2.61 3.79
C THR A 97 -15.60 3.55 2.92
N ILE A 98 -14.68 3.00 2.14
CA ILE A 98 -13.92 3.65 1.07
C ILE A 98 -14.06 2.83 -0.21
N ASP A 99 -13.81 3.43 -1.37
CA ASP A 99 -13.94 2.72 -2.64
C ASP A 99 -12.66 1.98 -3.01
N ILE A 100 -11.48 2.59 -2.76
CA ILE A 100 -10.16 2.01 -3.06
C ILE A 100 -9.26 2.19 -1.85
N GLY A 101 -8.47 1.17 -1.54
CA GLY A 101 -7.51 1.19 -0.45
C GLY A 101 -6.15 0.61 -0.84
N SER A 102 -5.05 1.22 -0.35
CA SER A 102 -3.72 0.64 -0.44
C SER A 102 -3.18 0.34 0.95
N GLN A 103 -2.76 -0.90 1.18
CA GLN A 103 -2.29 -1.38 2.49
C GLN A 103 -1.17 -2.41 2.36
N ALA A 104 -0.28 -2.44 3.36
CA ALA A 104 0.64 -3.55 3.55
C ALA A 104 -0.08 -4.74 4.21
N HIS A 105 0.10 -5.94 3.65
CA HIS A 105 -0.56 -7.16 4.15
C HIS A 105 -0.26 -7.41 5.63
N GLY A 106 0.96 -7.15 6.05
CA GLY A 106 1.39 -7.32 7.44
C GLY A 106 0.71 -6.42 8.47
N TYR A 107 -0.02 -5.38 8.05
CA TYR A 107 -0.73 -4.49 8.97
C TYR A 107 -2.03 -5.10 9.51
N THR A 108 -2.64 -6.05 8.80
CA THR A 108 -3.79 -6.82 9.30
C THR A 108 -3.31 -8.21 9.72
N SER A 109 -3.02 -8.36 11.01
CA SER A 109 -2.44 -9.59 11.56
C SER A 109 -3.30 -10.83 11.24
N GLY A 110 -2.67 -11.89 10.72
CA GLY A 110 -3.30 -13.19 10.46
C GLY A 110 -4.28 -13.23 9.29
N ARG A 111 -4.48 -12.13 8.55
CA ARG A 111 -5.45 -12.09 7.45
C ARG A 111 -4.91 -12.68 6.14
N PHE A 112 -3.62 -12.57 5.89
CA PHE A 112 -2.98 -12.92 4.62
C PHE A 112 -1.78 -13.85 4.81
N PRO A 113 -1.93 -15.00 5.47
CA PRO A 113 -0.78 -15.86 5.82
C PRO A 113 -0.09 -16.47 4.60
N LEU A 114 -0.82 -16.80 3.52
CA LEU A 114 -0.21 -17.34 2.31
C LEU A 114 0.50 -16.26 1.49
N THR A 115 -0.10 -15.08 1.37
CA THR A 115 0.51 -13.94 0.63
C THR A 115 1.82 -13.50 1.27
N GLN A 116 1.90 -13.46 2.61
CA GLN A 116 3.12 -13.07 3.30
C GLN A 116 4.28 -14.07 3.12
N ILE A 117 4.06 -15.28 2.60
CA ILE A 117 5.15 -16.20 2.21
C ILE A 117 6.07 -15.54 1.17
N ALA A 118 5.53 -14.66 0.30
CA ALA A 118 6.31 -13.91 -0.67
C ALA A 118 7.32 -12.91 -0.04
N GLU A 119 7.17 -12.62 1.25
CA GLU A 119 8.09 -11.74 2.00
C GLU A 119 9.34 -12.47 2.52
N LEU A 120 9.41 -13.81 2.42
CA LEU A 120 10.48 -14.61 3.01
C LEU A 120 11.86 -14.32 2.37
N PRO A 121 12.95 -14.42 3.16
CA PRO A 121 14.31 -14.17 2.70
C PRO A 121 14.69 -14.99 1.47
N GLY A 122 15.45 -14.38 0.56
CA GLY A 122 15.99 -15.05 -0.64
C GLY A 122 15.00 -15.23 -1.78
N LEU A 123 13.72 -14.85 -1.61
CA LEU A 123 12.76 -14.91 -2.71
C LEU A 123 12.95 -13.76 -3.71
N SER A 124 13.47 -12.60 -3.26
CA SER A 124 13.66 -11.49 -4.17
C SER A 124 14.77 -10.55 -3.69
N SER A 125 15.30 -9.78 -4.61
CA SER A 125 16.35 -8.77 -4.38
C SER A 125 15.90 -7.34 -4.73
N SER A 126 14.66 -7.16 -5.21
CA SER A 126 14.15 -5.84 -5.62
C SER A 126 12.64 -5.75 -5.45
N SER A 127 12.12 -4.53 -5.38
CA SER A 127 10.70 -4.25 -5.39
C SER A 127 10.02 -4.74 -6.67
N THR A 128 10.65 -4.51 -7.83
CA THR A 128 10.16 -4.95 -9.14
C THR A 128 9.97 -6.47 -9.18
N GLN A 129 10.95 -7.22 -8.71
CA GLN A 129 10.88 -8.68 -8.67
C GLN A 129 9.80 -9.18 -7.72
N THR A 130 9.71 -8.61 -6.50
CA THR A 130 8.70 -9.02 -5.51
C THR A 130 7.28 -8.66 -5.98
N GLY A 131 7.08 -7.47 -6.54
CA GLY A 131 5.78 -7.04 -7.08
C GLY A 131 5.31 -7.95 -8.22
N CYS A 132 6.21 -8.29 -9.16
CA CYS A 132 5.94 -9.25 -10.23
C CYS A 132 5.57 -10.63 -9.66
N MET A 133 6.32 -11.15 -8.70
CA MET A 133 6.06 -12.43 -8.04
C MET A 133 4.70 -12.44 -7.37
N LEU A 134 4.36 -11.43 -6.56
CA LEU A 134 3.08 -11.31 -5.88
C LEU A 134 1.90 -11.27 -6.86
N GLN A 135 2.02 -10.44 -7.90
CA GLN A 135 0.98 -10.34 -8.93
C GLN A 135 0.79 -11.67 -9.66
N THR A 136 1.87 -12.38 -9.99
CA THR A 136 1.81 -13.71 -10.60
C THR A 136 1.10 -14.72 -9.70
N LEU A 137 1.43 -14.76 -8.41
CA LEU A 137 0.78 -15.66 -7.44
C LEU A 137 -0.72 -15.35 -7.24
N TYR A 138 -1.10 -14.09 -7.37
CA TYR A 138 -2.50 -13.69 -7.35
C TYR A 138 -3.23 -14.12 -8.63
N GLU A 139 -2.69 -13.84 -9.81
CA GLU A 139 -3.28 -14.12 -11.11
C GLU A 139 -3.41 -15.62 -11.40
N ASP A 140 -2.47 -16.44 -10.92
CA ASP A 140 -2.52 -17.91 -11.06
C ASP A 140 -3.44 -18.60 -10.03
N GLY A 141 -4.06 -17.81 -9.13
CA GLY A 141 -4.99 -18.30 -8.12
C GLY A 141 -4.34 -18.83 -6.85
N THR A 142 -3.01 -18.83 -6.73
CA THR A 142 -2.28 -19.39 -5.58
C THR A 142 -2.65 -18.70 -4.27
N ILE A 143 -2.77 -17.38 -4.29
CA ILE A 143 -3.13 -16.56 -3.11
C ILE A 143 -4.49 -15.87 -3.25
N ALA A 144 -5.16 -15.97 -4.40
CA ALA A 144 -6.42 -15.26 -4.66
C ALA A 144 -7.54 -15.61 -3.66
N GLY A 145 -7.49 -16.78 -3.04
CA GLY A 145 -8.45 -17.20 -2.02
C GLY A 145 -8.48 -16.31 -0.77
N GLU A 146 -7.43 -15.54 -0.51
CA GLU A 146 -7.37 -14.60 0.62
C GLU A 146 -8.13 -13.27 0.38
N TYR A 147 -8.64 -13.02 -0.85
CA TYR A 147 -9.21 -11.74 -1.29
C TYR A 147 -10.63 -11.83 -1.83
N GLN A 148 -11.41 -12.84 -1.42
CA GLN A 148 -12.76 -13.07 -1.94
C GLN A 148 -13.78 -11.97 -1.60
N ASP A 149 -13.44 -11.08 -0.68
CA ASP A 149 -14.28 -9.99 -0.17
C ASP A 149 -13.93 -8.62 -0.79
N SER A 150 -13.04 -8.58 -1.80
CA SER A 150 -12.63 -7.35 -2.46
C SER A 150 -12.13 -7.60 -3.89
N HIS A 151 -12.10 -6.56 -4.71
CA HIS A 151 -11.55 -6.57 -6.05
C HIS A 151 -10.11 -6.03 -6.03
N ILE A 152 -9.13 -6.91 -6.27
CA ILE A 152 -7.71 -6.49 -6.29
C ILE A 152 -7.42 -5.78 -7.61
N LEU A 153 -6.93 -4.55 -7.51
CA LEU A 153 -6.46 -3.81 -8.69
C LEU A 153 -5.05 -4.24 -9.06
N PHE A 154 -4.14 -4.28 -8.11
CA PHE A 154 -2.81 -4.84 -8.30
C PHE A 154 -2.10 -5.11 -6.98
N MET A 155 -1.17 -6.07 -7.03
CA MET A 155 -0.22 -6.37 -5.96
C MET A 155 1.09 -5.63 -6.23
N TYR A 156 1.77 -5.21 -5.16
CA TYR A 156 3.09 -4.61 -5.26
C TYR A 156 3.90 -4.87 -3.99
N ALA A 157 5.16 -4.50 -3.99
CA ALA A 157 6.03 -4.67 -2.83
C ALA A 157 6.94 -3.46 -2.64
N THR A 158 7.48 -3.32 -1.43
CA THR A 158 8.64 -2.45 -1.20
C THR A 158 9.91 -3.13 -1.67
N GLY A 159 10.99 -2.38 -1.76
CA GLY A 159 12.33 -2.92 -1.81
C GLY A 159 12.67 -3.76 -0.58
N PRO A 160 13.84 -4.44 -0.57
CA PRO A 160 14.29 -5.23 0.57
C PRO A 160 14.41 -4.38 1.84
N GLY A 161 13.95 -4.94 2.96
CA GLY A 161 14.09 -4.30 4.25
C GLY A 161 15.53 -4.39 4.77
N ALA A 162 16.05 -3.27 5.25
CA ALA A 162 17.32 -3.14 5.94
C ALA A 162 17.09 -2.85 7.44
N LEU A 163 18.14 -2.87 8.25
CA LEU A 163 18.09 -2.51 9.68
C LEU A 163 18.63 -1.09 9.87
N HIS A 164 17.88 -0.28 10.60
CA HIS A 164 18.23 1.10 10.90
C HIS A 164 18.11 1.32 12.41
N SER A 165 19.09 1.98 13.02
CA SER A 165 19.08 2.24 14.45
C SER A 165 19.55 3.66 14.80
N THR A 166 19.20 4.11 16.01
CA THR A 166 19.50 5.47 16.50
C THR A 166 20.83 5.56 17.22
N ASN A 167 21.32 4.47 17.80
CA ASN A 167 22.37 4.52 18.83
C ASN A 167 23.53 3.54 18.64
N LYS A 168 23.44 2.53 17.78
CA LYS A 168 24.53 1.59 17.49
C LYS A 168 24.38 0.91 16.14
N LEU A 169 25.50 0.58 15.51
CA LEU A 169 25.53 -0.24 14.31
C LEU A 169 25.30 -1.71 14.67
N ILE A 170 24.44 -2.37 13.91
CA ILE A 170 24.13 -3.80 14.04
C ILE A 170 25.01 -4.55 13.03
N ARG A 171 26.10 -5.17 13.50
CA ARG A 171 27.04 -5.90 12.63
C ARG A 171 26.70 -7.36 12.51
N THR A 172 26.12 -7.93 13.57
CA THR A 172 25.69 -9.32 13.67
C THR A 172 24.37 -9.42 14.43
N PRO A 173 23.64 -10.53 14.34
CA PRO A 173 22.45 -10.78 15.15
C PRO A 173 22.67 -10.62 16.66
N GLU A 174 23.89 -10.87 17.14
CA GLU A 174 24.23 -10.72 18.56
C GLU A 174 24.04 -9.26 19.04
N ASP A 175 24.30 -8.28 18.17
CA ASP A 175 24.10 -6.86 18.47
C ASP A 175 22.62 -6.51 18.67
N MET A 176 21.70 -7.32 18.17
CA MET A 176 20.25 -7.09 18.29
C MET A 176 19.68 -7.54 19.63
N LYS A 177 20.42 -8.32 20.43
CA LYS A 177 19.93 -8.83 21.72
C LYS A 177 19.44 -7.71 22.63
N GLY A 178 18.19 -7.86 23.08
CA GLY A 178 17.53 -6.91 23.96
C GLY A 178 17.03 -5.63 23.28
N MET A 179 17.24 -5.44 21.98
CA MET A 179 16.68 -4.32 21.24
C MET A 179 15.21 -4.57 20.90
N ARG A 180 14.41 -3.51 20.92
CA ARG A 180 13.06 -3.49 20.39
C ARG A 180 13.16 -2.99 18.95
N ILE A 181 12.84 -3.86 18.00
CA ILE A 181 12.94 -3.55 16.55
C ILE A 181 11.55 -3.55 15.94
N ARG A 182 11.20 -2.46 15.29
CA ARG A 182 9.94 -2.40 14.54
C ARG A 182 9.91 -3.44 13.41
N ARG A 183 8.76 -4.10 13.27
CA ARG A 183 8.47 -5.01 12.15
C ARG A 183 7.25 -4.56 11.35
N PRO A 184 7.23 -4.72 10.00
CA PRO A 184 6.06 -4.45 9.17
C PRO A 184 5.07 -5.61 9.13
N SER A 185 5.52 -6.86 9.32
CA SER A 185 4.75 -8.07 9.11
C SER A 185 5.10 -9.18 10.09
N ALA A 186 4.35 -10.28 10.09
CA ALA A 186 4.64 -11.45 10.89
C ALA A 186 5.96 -12.10 10.44
N VAL A 187 6.20 -12.21 9.13
CA VAL A 187 7.47 -12.74 8.57
C VAL A 187 8.68 -11.99 9.12
N ALA A 188 8.71 -10.66 8.94
CA ALA A 188 9.80 -9.85 9.48
C ALA A 188 9.92 -9.98 11.00
N GLY A 189 8.80 -10.17 11.70
CA GLY A 189 8.77 -10.39 13.15
C GLY A 189 9.46 -11.69 13.57
N ASP A 190 9.14 -12.80 12.95
CA ASP A 190 9.72 -14.11 13.25
C ASP A 190 11.23 -14.13 12.98
N ILE A 191 11.67 -13.44 11.92
CA ILE A 191 13.08 -13.29 11.57
C ILE A 191 13.79 -12.43 12.63
N ILE A 192 13.25 -11.26 12.98
CA ILE A 192 13.82 -10.36 14.00
C ILE A 192 13.91 -11.05 15.37
N GLU A 193 12.89 -11.83 15.75
CA GLU A 193 12.91 -12.64 16.98
C GLU A 193 14.02 -13.69 16.92
N SER A 194 14.21 -14.33 15.78
CA SER A 194 15.27 -15.33 15.57
C SER A 194 16.68 -14.73 15.65
N MET A 195 16.82 -13.44 15.37
CA MET A 195 18.04 -12.64 15.56
C MET A 195 18.26 -12.21 17.02
N GLY A 196 17.31 -12.49 17.92
CA GLY A 196 17.43 -12.18 19.35
C GLY A 196 16.87 -10.83 19.79
N ALA A 197 16.23 -10.07 18.90
CA ALA A 197 15.54 -8.85 19.25
C ALA A 197 14.06 -9.09 19.60
N SER A 198 13.42 -8.08 20.18
CA SER A 198 11.97 -8.06 20.46
C SER A 198 11.24 -7.33 19.31
N PRO A 199 10.47 -8.03 18.47
CA PRO A 199 9.76 -7.39 17.38
C PRO A 199 8.54 -6.58 17.87
N VAL A 200 8.38 -5.35 17.38
CA VAL A 200 7.25 -4.46 17.69
C VAL A 200 6.50 -4.15 16.38
N GLY A 201 5.26 -4.61 16.27
CA GLY A 201 4.42 -4.36 15.09
C GLY A 201 3.85 -2.94 15.07
N LEU A 202 4.24 -2.14 14.09
CA LEU A 202 3.77 -0.76 13.93
C LEU A 202 3.65 -0.40 12.43
N PRO A 203 2.58 0.31 12.01
CA PRO A 203 2.51 0.92 10.69
C PRO A 203 3.61 1.96 10.48
N ALA A 204 3.94 2.22 9.19
CA ALA A 204 5.01 3.16 8.84
C ALA A 204 4.77 4.59 9.35
N ASN A 205 3.50 5.04 9.36
CA ASN A 205 3.12 6.38 9.84
C ASN A 205 3.47 6.65 11.31
N ASP A 206 3.58 5.59 12.12
CA ASP A 206 3.87 5.72 13.55
C ASP A 206 5.36 5.71 13.87
N MET A 207 6.22 5.47 12.87
CA MET A 207 7.63 5.17 13.08
C MET A 207 8.43 6.35 13.60
N TYR A 208 8.31 7.53 12.99
CA TYR A 208 9.05 8.72 13.43
C TYR A 208 8.82 8.99 14.93
N THR A 209 7.55 9.05 15.33
CA THR A 209 7.17 9.30 16.72
C THR A 209 7.62 8.17 17.67
N SER A 210 7.54 6.92 17.23
CA SER A 210 7.91 5.75 18.02
C SER A 210 9.42 5.71 18.28
N LEU A 211 10.25 6.01 17.28
CA LEU A 211 11.70 6.16 17.44
C LEU A 211 12.03 7.34 18.34
N GLN A 212 11.45 8.51 18.08
CA GLN A 212 11.71 9.73 18.85
C GLN A 212 11.38 9.57 20.34
N ARG A 213 10.32 8.80 20.65
CA ARG A 213 9.91 8.53 22.05
C ARG A 213 10.60 7.31 22.66
N GLY A 214 11.47 6.63 21.94
CA GLY A 214 12.15 5.43 22.42
C GLY A 214 11.20 4.25 22.66
N VAL A 215 10.09 4.15 21.94
CA VAL A 215 9.22 2.95 21.95
C VAL A 215 9.94 1.78 21.30
N VAL A 216 10.71 2.06 20.26
CA VAL A 216 11.61 1.12 19.59
C VAL A 216 13.02 1.69 19.55
N ASP A 217 14.02 0.82 19.53
CA ASP A 217 15.44 1.16 19.52
C ASP A 217 16.01 1.21 18.09
N GLY A 218 15.27 0.62 17.16
CA GLY A 218 15.55 0.58 15.72
C GLY A 218 14.35 0.01 14.94
N LEU A 219 14.52 -0.15 13.65
CA LEU A 219 13.48 -0.64 12.77
C LEU A 219 14.05 -1.44 11.60
N SER A 220 13.23 -2.35 11.08
CA SER A 220 13.41 -2.88 9.74
C SER A 220 12.58 -2.06 8.76
N PHE A 221 13.22 -1.56 7.68
CA PHE A 221 12.59 -0.66 6.73
C PHE A 221 13.32 -0.71 5.37
N PRO A 222 12.64 -0.57 4.22
CA PRO A 222 13.31 -0.33 2.95
C PRO A 222 13.87 1.09 2.90
N TRP A 223 14.88 1.32 2.09
CA TRP A 223 15.58 2.61 2.04
C TRP A 223 14.70 3.78 1.60
N GLU A 224 13.86 3.58 0.59
CA GLU A 224 12.90 4.60 0.15
C GLU A 224 12.02 5.10 1.31
N ALA A 225 11.55 4.17 2.13
CA ALA A 225 10.70 4.51 3.25
C ALA A 225 11.44 5.24 4.38
N VAL A 226 12.75 5.06 4.53
CA VAL A 226 13.58 5.84 5.46
C VAL A 226 13.46 7.33 5.17
N THR A 227 13.59 7.73 3.91
CA THR A 227 13.45 9.13 3.49
C THR A 227 11.98 9.58 3.50
N THR A 228 11.08 8.75 2.95
CA THR A 228 9.65 9.08 2.84
C THR A 228 9.01 9.36 4.21
N PHE A 229 9.40 8.61 5.26
CA PHE A 229 8.87 8.81 6.62
C PHE A 229 9.84 9.58 7.55
N LYS A 230 10.85 10.24 6.99
CA LYS A 230 11.83 11.09 7.68
C LYS A 230 12.62 10.35 8.79
N ILE A 231 12.82 9.07 8.62
CA ILE A 231 13.57 8.25 9.57
C ILE A 231 15.05 8.60 9.55
N ASP A 232 15.56 9.06 8.42
CA ASP A 232 16.92 9.58 8.22
C ASP A 232 17.28 10.76 9.13
N GLU A 233 16.30 11.50 9.67
CA GLU A 233 16.54 12.54 10.68
C GLU A 233 16.92 11.96 12.05
N LEU A 234 16.55 10.71 12.34
CA LEU A 234 16.67 10.06 13.64
C LEU A 234 17.69 8.92 13.67
N THR A 235 18.03 8.32 12.52
CA THR A 235 18.94 7.17 12.42
C THR A 235 20.28 7.58 11.81
N LYS A 236 21.34 6.89 12.23
CA LYS A 236 22.73 7.09 11.76
C LYS A 236 23.47 5.79 11.52
N TYR A 237 22.90 4.67 11.92
CA TYR A 237 23.50 3.36 11.85
C TYR A 237 22.63 2.43 11.02
N HIS A 238 23.17 1.92 9.94
CA HIS A 238 22.42 1.17 8.95
C HIS A 238 23.15 -0.12 8.60
N THR A 239 22.40 -1.23 8.59
CA THR A 239 22.85 -2.51 8.08
C THR A 239 22.02 -2.84 6.86
N ASN A 240 22.61 -2.66 5.68
CA ASN A 240 21.98 -2.97 4.40
C ASN A 240 21.99 -4.48 4.20
N ILE A 241 20.93 -5.14 4.66
CA ILE A 241 20.75 -6.58 4.66
C ILE A 241 19.37 -6.92 4.09
N PRO A 242 19.28 -7.59 2.91
CA PRO A 242 18.02 -7.97 2.31
C PRO A 242 17.43 -9.21 2.98
N PHE A 243 16.57 -9.04 4.00
CA PHE A 243 16.03 -10.17 4.75
C PHE A 243 14.50 -10.32 4.66
N TYR A 244 13.79 -9.40 4.02
CA TYR A 244 12.38 -9.50 3.66
C TYR A 244 12.06 -8.41 2.62
N SER A 245 10.89 -8.50 1.96
CA SER A 245 10.28 -7.38 1.23
C SER A 245 8.82 -7.32 1.63
N SER A 246 8.30 -6.14 1.99
CA SER A 246 6.88 -6.04 2.40
C SER A 246 5.96 -6.21 1.21
N ALA A 247 4.99 -7.11 1.31
CA ALA A 247 3.90 -7.28 0.36
C ALA A 247 2.80 -6.23 0.59
N LEU A 248 2.35 -5.60 -0.49
CA LEU A 248 1.29 -4.59 -0.48
C LEU A 248 0.28 -4.87 -1.60
N MET A 249 -0.89 -4.24 -1.48
CA MET A 249 -1.95 -4.29 -2.47
C MET A 249 -2.61 -2.94 -2.66
N VAL A 250 -3.23 -2.77 -3.83
CA VAL A 250 -4.32 -1.82 -4.04
C VAL A 250 -5.57 -2.62 -4.33
N THR A 251 -6.59 -2.43 -3.51
CA THR A 251 -7.87 -3.13 -3.59
C THR A 251 -9.03 -2.15 -3.74
N MET A 252 -10.07 -2.57 -4.43
CA MET A 252 -11.32 -1.83 -4.59
C MET A 252 -12.46 -2.59 -3.90
N ASN A 253 -13.41 -1.87 -3.35
CA ASN A 253 -14.65 -2.46 -2.87
C ASN A 253 -15.38 -3.18 -4.00
N GLN A 254 -15.79 -4.43 -3.77
CA GLN A 254 -16.45 -5.24 -4.81
C GLN A 254 -17.74 -4.58 -5.32
N ASP A 255 -18.58 -4.08 -4.43
CA ASP A 255 -19.84 -3.41 -4.84
C ASP A 255 -19.58 -2.09 -5.59
N SER A 256 -18.51 -1.35 -5.24
CA SER A 256 -18.11 -0.14 -5.97
C SER A 256 -17.66 -0.47 -7.38
N TYR A 257 -16.94 -1.59 -7.58
CA TYR A 257 -16.56 -2.08 -8.89
C TYR A 257 -17.79 -2.60 -9.68
N ASP A 258 -18.63 -3.43 -9.06
CA ASP A 258 -19.77 -4.07 -9.72
C ASP A 258 -20.81 -3.08 -10.24
N ARG A 259 -20.98 -1.96 -9.54
CA ARG A 259 -21.88 -0.86 -9.96
C ARG A 259 -21.41 -0.06 -11.18
N LEU A 260 -20.13 -0.18 -11.55
CA LEU A 260 -19.61 0.52 -12.73
C LEU A 260 -20.22 -0.07 -14.02
N PRO A 261 -20.57 0.74 -15.01
CA PRO A 261 -20.83 0.28 -16.37
C PRO A 261 -19.65 -0.51 -16.95
N ASP A 262 -19.91 -1.45 -17.84
CA ASP A 262 -18.88 -2.36 -18.37
C ASP A 262 -17.71 -1.66 -19.04
N ASP A 263 -17.95 -0.53 -19.71
CA ASP A 263 -16.89 0.26 -20.32
C ASP A 263 -16.01 0.99 -19.28
N LEU A 264 -16.57 1.35 -18.11
CA LEU A 264 -15.81 1.92 -17.00
C LEU A 264 -15.07 0.84 -16.19
N LYS A 265 -15.64 -0.37 -16.05
CA LYS A 265 -14.91 -1.53 -15.54
C LYS A 265 -13.68 -1.80 -16.38
N LYS A 266 -13.85 -1.79 -17.71
CA LYS A 266 -12.72 -1.96 -18.62
C LYS A 266 -11.63 -0.90 -18.44
N VAL A 267 -11.97 0.36 -18.18
CA VAL A 267 -10.97 1.40 -17.88
C VAL A 267 -10.18 1.04 -16.60
N ILE A 268 -10.86 0.57 -15.56
CA ILE A 268 -10.20 0.13 -14.32
C ILE A 268 -9.29 -1.06 -14.60
N ASP A 269 -9.79 -2.10 -15.29
CA ASP A 269 -9.06 -3.35 -15.54
C ASP A 269 -7.83 -3.13 -16.43
N ASP A 270 -7.96 -2.35 -17.51
CA ASP A 270 -6.84 -2.00 -18.41
C ASP A 270 -5.74 -1.19 -17.71
N ASN A 271 -6.07 -0.56 -16.59
CA ASN A 271 -5.15 0.22 -15.75
C ASN A 271 -4.85 -0.46 -14.40
N SER A 272 -4.85 -1.78 -14.36
CA SER A 272 -4.59 -2.60 -13.19
C SER A 272 -3.56 -3.71 -13.50
N GLY A 273 -3.27 -4.56 -12.52
CA GLY A 273 -2.49 -5.78 -12.70
C GLY A 273 -0.98 -5.56 -12.88
N MET A 274 -0.36 -6.47 -13.63
CA MET A 274 1.11 -6.62 -13.75
C MET A 274 1.84 -5.34 -14.18
N ALA A 275 1.25 -4.54 -15.06
CA ALA A 275 1.88 -3.32 -15.56
C ALA A 275 2.10 -2.30 -14.42
N LEU A 276 1.12 -2.13 -13.52
CA LEU A 276 1.25 -1.26 -12.36
C LEU A 276 2.14 -1.88 -11.27
N ALA A 277 2.05 -3.19 -11.04
CA ALA A 277 2.95 -3.89 -10.12
C ALA A 277 4.43 -3.61 -10.46
N LYS A 278 4.80 -3.75 -11.74
CA LYS A 278 6.16 -3.43 -12.23
C LYS A 278 6.48 -1.95 -12.11
N LYS A 279 5.55 -1.07 -12.49
CA LYS A 279 5.78 0.39 -12.42
C LYS A 279 6.06 0.85 -10.99
N VAL A 280 5.34 0.34 -10.00
CA VAL A 280 5.62 0.63 -8.59
C VAL A 280 7.00 0.12 -8.21
N GLY A 281 7.35 -1.11 -8.63
CA GLY A 281 8.65 -1.71 -8.37
C GLY A 281 9.80 -0.84 -8.88
N GLU A 282 9.75 -0.41 -10.14
CA GLU A 282 10.75 0.48 -10.75
C GLU A 282 10.92 1.80 -9.98
N VAL A 283 9.81 2.37 -9.50
CA VAL A 283 9.84 3.61 -8.71
C VAL A 283 10.53 3.36 -7.38
N PHE A 284 10.17 2.28 -6.67
CA PHE A 284 10.78 1.99 -5.37
C PHE A 284 12.26 1.60 -5.49
N ASP A 285 12.63 0.75 -6.44
CA ASP A 285 14.03 0.36 -6.65
C ASP A 285 14.90 1.59 -6.91
N LYS A 286 14.45 2.52 -7.78
CA LYS A 286 15.12 3.79 -8.04
C LYS A 286 15.30 4.64 -6.77
N HIS A 287 14.25 4.75 -5.95
CA HIS A 287 14.27 5.59 -4.76
C HIS A 287 14.98 4.93 -3.57
N ASP A 288 15.05 3.60 -3.51
CA ASP A 288 15.91 2.87 -2.56
C ASP A 288 17.39 3.19 -2.80
N ASP A 289 17.86 3.16 -4.06
CA ASP A 289 19.23 3.52 -4.43
C ASP A 289 19.56 4.98 -4.07
N ILE A 290 18.63 5.90 -4.35
CA ILE A 290 18.79 7.33 -4.01
C ILE A 290 18.89 7.52 -2.49
N ALA A 291 18.05 6.84 -1.71
CA ALA A 291 18.03 7.00 -0.26
C ALA A 291 19.27 6.37 0.40
N LEU A 292 19.73 5.21 -0.07
CA LEU A 292 20.99 4.60 0.37
C LEU A 292 22.17 5.53 0.10
N GLN A 293 22.27 6.07 -1.12
CA GLN A 293 23.36 6.97 -1.48
C GLN A 293 23.31 8.26 -0.63
N ALA A 294 22.12 8.81 -0.37
CA ALA A 294 21.95 9.99 0.47
C ALA A 294 22.43 9.75 1.93
N ALA A 295 22.21 8.58 2.50
CA ALA A 295 22.72 8.22 3.81
C ALA A 295 24.26 8.14 3.84
N ILE A 296 24.85 7.55 2.79
CA ILE A 296 26.32 7.48 2.63
C ILE A 296 26.91 8.90 2.50
N ASP A 297 26.33 9.76 1.66
CA ASP A 297 26.81 11.13 1.41
C ASP A 297 26.69 12.02 2.66
N LYS A 298 25.66 11.75 3.49
CA LYS A 298 25.45 12.41 4.80
C LYS A 298 26.51 11.99 5.83
N GLY A 299 27.21 10.89 5.62
CA GLY A 299 28.22 10.35 6.53
C GLY A 299 27.63 9.44 7.61
N ASP A 300 26.46 8.87 7.40
CA ASP A 300 25.92 7.85 8.27
C ASP A 300 26.77 6.55 8.18
N GLU A 301 26.81 5.76 9.26
CA GLU A 301 27.53 4.49 9.25
C GLU A 301 26.68 3.42 8.57
N VAL A 302 27.09 2.99 7.37
CA VAL A 302 26.43 1.95 6.58
C VAL A 302 27.36 0.75 6.43
N ILE A 303 26.85 -0.46 6.70
CA ILE A 303 27.52 -1.72 6.36
C ILE A 303 26.64 -2.54 5.42
N GLU A 304 27.30 -3.30 4.54
CA GLU A 304 26.65 -4.13 3.52
C GLU A 304 26.74 -5.60 3.89
N ILE A 305 25.59 -6.29 3.85
CA ILE A 305 25.47 -7.76 3.96
C ILE A 305 24.68 -8.25 2.73
N PRO A 306 25.30 -8.27 1.55
CA PRO A 306 24.56 -8.47 0.28
C PRO A 306 24.02 -9.89 0.11
N ASP A 307 24.62 -10.88 0.76
CA ASP A 307 24.22 -12.30 0.67
C ASP A 307 24.06 -12.90 2.07
N PRO A 308 23.03 -12.50 2.83
CA PRO A 308 22.86 -12.92 4.22
C PRO A 308 22.52 -14.41 4.37
N LEU A 309 22.03 -15.07 3.32
CA LEU A 309 21.75 -16.51 3.35
C LEU A 309 23.01 -17.38 3.23
N ASN A 310 24.13 -16.81 2.83
CA ASN A 310 25.46 -17.46 2.83
C ASN A 310 26.41 -16.86 3.88
N ASP A 311 25.99 -15.82 4.57
CA ASP A 311 26.77 -15.21 5.64
C ASP A 311 26.73 -16.07 6.92
N PRO A 312 27.88 -16.37 7.56
CA PRO A 312 27.96 -17.29 8.69
C PRO A 312 27.18 -16.82 9.94
N ASP A 313 27.03 -15.51 10.13
CA ASP A 313 26.33 -14.96 11.29
C ASP A 313 24.83 -14.84 11.05
N TRP A 314 24.42 -14.49 9.83
CA TRP A 314 23.02 -14.16 9.50
C TRP A 314 22.21 -15.36 9.01
N LYS A 315 22.82 -16.33 8.32
CA LYS A 315 22.15 -17.50 7.73
C LYS A 315 21.25 -18.24 8.72
N GLY A 316 21.81 -18.63 9.87
CA GLY A 316 21.09 -19.45 10.86
C GLY A 316 19.80 -18.80 11.37
N PRO A 317 19.84 -17.54 11.83
CA PRO A 317 18.64 -16.79 12.22
C PRO A 317 17.61 -16.63 11.10
N LEU A 318 18.04 -16.34 9.86
CA LEU A 318 17.13 -16.19 8.71
C LEU A 318 16.43 -17.51 8.37
N GLU A 319 17.15 -18.61 8.32
CA GLU A 319 16.56 -19.95 8.11
C GLU A 319 15.59 -20.33 9.23
N LYS A 320 15.95 -20.05 10.49
CA LYS A 320 15.09 -20.32 11.64
C LYS A 320 13.80 -19.51 11.59
N GLY A 321 13.85 -18.22 11.29
CA GLY A 321 12.67 -17.37 11.14
C GLY A 321 11.78 -17.82 9.98
N THR A 322 12.38 -18.18 8.84
CA THR A 322 11.69 -18.74 7.68
C THR A 322 10.92 -20.03 8.05
N GLN A 323 11.60 -21.00 8.70
CA GLN A 323 10.98 -22.24 9.10
C GLN A 323 9.86 -22.04 10.13
N LYS A 324 10.07 -21.12 11.07
CA LYS A 324 9.02 -20.77 12.05
C LYS A 324 7.76 -20.28 11.33
N TYR A 325 7.88 -19.30 10.43
CA TYR A 325 6.74 -18.75 9.71
C TYR A 325 6.00 -19.83 8.90
N LEU A 326 6.72 -20.63 8.12
CA LEU A 326 6.13 -21.72 7.33
C LEU A 326 5.43 -22.74 8.23
N SER A 327 5.99 -23.06 9.40
CA SER A 327 5.38 -23.96 10.38
C SER A 327 4.09 -23.38 10.96
N ASP A 328 4.06 -22.09 11.28
CA ASP A 328 2.88 -21.44 11.82
C ASP A 328 1.74 -21.40 10.78
N VAL A 329 2.06 -21.13 9.51
CA VAL A 329 1.08 -21.18 8.41
C VAL A 329 0.52 -22.60 8.21
N LYS A 330 1.37 -23.65 8.29
CA LYS A 330 0.92 -25.06 8.25
C LYS A 330 0.02 -25.41 9.42
N ALA A 331 0.28 -24.88 10.61
CA ALA A 331 -0.57 -25.09 11.78
C ALA A 331 -1.99 -24.53 11.61
N LEU A 332 -2.20 -23.59 10.69
CA LEU A 332 -3.52 -23.10 10.27
C LEU A 332 -4.22 -24.05 9.28
N GLY A 333 -3.60 -25.16 8.88
CA GLY A 333 -4.12 -26.11 7.88
C GLY A 333 -3.94 -25.64 6.43
N LEU A 334 -3.05 -24.66 6.18
CA LEU A 334 -2.78 -24.09 4.87
C LEU A 334 -1.56 -24.72 4.21
N ASP A 335 -1.53 -24.75 2.86
CA ASP A 335 -0.43 -25.31 2.07
C ASP A 335 0.76 -24.34 1.96
N ALA A 336 1.45 -24.11 3.07
CA ALA A 336 2.60 -23.22 3.12
C ALA A 336 3.75 -23.68 2.20
N ASP A 337 4.02 -24.99 2.13
CA ASP A 337 5.12 -25.50 1.32
C ASP A 337 4.83 -25.35 -0.18
N GLY A 338 3.61 -25.70 -0.61
CA GLY A 338 3.20 -25.53 -2.01
C GLY A 338 3.26 -24.07 -2.46
N VAL A 339 2.78 -23.15 -1.62
CA VAL A 339 2.85 -21.70 -1.92
C VAL A 339 4.31 -21.22 -1.93
N TYR A 340 5.15 -21.68 -1.02
CA TYR A 340 6.57 -21.31 -0.98
C TYR A 340 7.34 -21.79 -2.24
N GLU A 341 7.07 -23.02 -2.71
CA GLU A 341 7.66 -23.52 -3.97
C GLU A 341 7.19 -22.71 -5.19
N LYS A 342 5.91 -22.36 -5.24
CA LYS A 342 5.38 -21.51 -6.30
C LYS A 342 5.97 -20.09 -6.24
N ALA A 343 6.15 -19.53 -5.04
CA ALA A 343 6.79 -18.23 -4.86
C ALA A 343 8.25 -18.26 -5.38
N LYS A 344 9.01 -19.33 -5.10
CA LYS A 344 10.36 -19.50 -5.65
C LYS A 344 10.35 -19.57 -7.19
N ALA A 345 9.43 -20.32 -7.77
CA ALA A 345 9.31 -20.43 -9.22
C ALA A 345 8.93 -19.10 -9.88
N ALA A 346 7.95 -18.39 -9.31
CA ALA A 346 7.53 -17.07 -9.76
C ALA A 346 8.66 -16.03 -9.62
N SER A 347 9.40 -16.06 -8.51
CA SER A 347 10.58 -15.22 -8.28
C SER A 347 11.63 -15.38 -9.38
N ILE A 348 11.96 -16.63 -9.76
CA ILE A 348 12.91 -16.92 -10.84
C ILE A 348 12.38 -16.37 -12.17
N ALA A 349 11.09 -16.53 -12.47
CA ALA A 349 10.46 -16.03 -13.69
C ALA A 349 10.40 -14.49 -13.74
N CYS A 350 10.33 -13.84 -12.58
CA CYS A 350 10.29 -12.38 -12.43
C CYS A 350 11.66 -11.71 -12.28
N LYS A 351 12.74 -12.48 -12.38
CA LYS A 351 14.09 -11.93 -12.28
C LYS A 351 14.37 -11.04 -13.49
N VAL A 352 14.71 -9.78 -13.23
CA VAL A 352 15.00 -8.74 -14.23
C VAL A 352 16.49 -8.76 -14.57
#